data_621db828f9a90e02929d9e578c87c011
#
_entry.id   621db828f9a90e02929d9e578c87c011
#
_cell.length_a   1.000
_cell.length_b   1.000
_cell.length_c   1.000
_cell.angle_alpha   90.00
_cell.angle_beta   90.00
_cell.angle_gamma   90.00
#
_symmetry.space_group_name_H-M   'P 1'
#
loop_
_entity.id
_entity.type
_entity.pdbx_description
1 polymer ?
#
loop_
_entity_poly.entity_id
_entity_poly.type
_entity_poly.pdbx_seq_one_letter_code
_entity_poly.pdbx_strand_id
1 'polypeptide(L)'
;MSVSDSNKDLNLIWIDLEMTGLEPATDHIIEIATIVTDSDLNTIAEGPVLAIHQSQEILSGMDEWNTTHHGSSGLTDRVKQSLIADRDAEQLTLEFLRQYVPEGTSPICGNSIGQDRRFLVKYMPELEAYCHYRSID
;
A
#
# COMPACT_ATOMS: atom_id res chain seq x y z
N MET A 1 24.03 -1.01 -20.37
CA MET A 1 22.89 -1.60 -19.65
C MET A 1 23.25 -1.75 -18.19
N SER A 2 22.41 -1.26 -17.31
CA SER A 2 22.67 -1.40 -15.87
C SER A 2 22.34 -2.82 -15.41
N VAL A 3 22.99 -3.27 -14.34
CA VAL A 3 22.71 -4.57 -13.74
C VAL A 3 21.28 -4.64 -13.25
N SER A 4 20.72 -3.51 -12.77
CA SER A 4 19.36 -3.44 -12.27
C SER A 4 18.31 -3.79 -13.32
N ASP A 5 18.54 -3.51 -14.59
CA ASP A 5 17.58 -3.81 -15.66
C ASP A 5 17.42 -5.31 -15.88
N SER A 6 18.52 -6.07 -15.78
CA SER A 6 18.48 -7.52 -15.96
C SER A 6 17.94 -8.27 -14.74
N ASN A 7 17.82 -7.58 -13.58
CA ASN A 7 17.38 -8.18 -12.32
C ASN A 7 16.05 -7.64 -11.82
N LYS A 8 15.33 -6.87 -12.62
CA LYS A 8 14.04 -6.28 -12.17
C LYS A 8 13.00 -7.32 -11.79
N ASP A 9 13.03 -8.48 -12.41
CA ASP A 9 12.12 -9.58 -12.11
C ASP A 9 12.41 -10.24 -10.75
N LEU A 10 13.56 -9.94 -10.14
CA LEU A 10 13.91 -10.41 -8.80
C LEU A 10 13.64 -9.36 -7.72
N ASN A 11 13.19 -8.17 -8.11
CA ASN A 11 12.88 -7.12 -7.16
C ASN A 11 11.64 -7.45 -6.35
N LEU A 12 11.60 -6.92 -5.13
CA LEU A 12 10.52 -7.15 -4.17
C LEU A 12 9.70 -5.87 -3.99
N ILE A 13 8.38 -6.03 -3.88
CA ILE A 13 7.46 -4.93 -3.62
C ILE A 13 7.07 -4.95 -2.14
N TRP A 14 7.42 -3.90 -1.40
CA TRP A 14 7.05 -3.76 0.00
C TRP A 14 5.89 -2.79 0.10
N ILE A 15 4.76 -3.25 0.63
CA ILE A 15 3.57 -2.42 0.80
C ILE A 15 3.19 -2.42 2.27
N ASP A 16 2.91 -1.23 2.79
CA ASP A 16 2.40 -1.05 4.14
C ASP A 16 1.12 -0.21 4.04
N LEU A 17 0.03 -0.74 4.59
CA LEU A 17 -1.26 -0.06 4.64
C LEU A 17 -1.61 0.33 6.05
N GLU A 18 -2.27 1.49 6.20
CA GLU A 18 -3.00 1.83 7.41
C GLU A 18 -4.49 1.80 7.06
N MET A 19 -5.31 1.26 7.96
CA MET A 19 -6.74 1.09 7.75
C MET A 19 -7.53 1.57 8.96
N THR A 20 -8.83 1.76 8.77
CA THR A 20 -9.73 2.15 9.87
C THR A 20 -10.01 1.01 10.84
N GLY A 21 -9.69 -0.21 10.47
CA GLY A 21 -9.87 -1.42 11.27
C GLY A 21 -9.36 -2.62 10.49
N LEU A 22 -9.69 -3.81 10.95
CA LEU A 22 -9.15 -5.06 10.41
C LEU A 22 -10.11 -5.83 9.50
N GLU A 23 -11.33 -5.32 9.29
CA GLU A 23 -12.35 -6.02 8.52
C GLU A 23 -12.58 -5.37 7.16
N PRO A 24 -12.08 -5.96 6.04
CA PRO A 24 -12.24 -5.33 4.72
C PRO A 24 -13.70 -5.09 4.32
N ALA A 25 -14.64 -5.87 4.85
CA ALA A 25 -16.06 -5.70 4.51
C ALA A 25 -16.61 -4.34 4.96
N THR A 26 -16.08 -3.80 6.05
CA THR A 26 -16.59 -2.55 6.66
C THR A 26 -15.53 -1.46 6.82
N ASP A 27 -14.25 -1.83 6.82
CA ASP A 27 -13.16 -0.88 7.02
C ASP A 27 -12.54 -0.43 5.71
N HIS A 28 -11.77 0.66 5.77
CA HIS A 28 -11.23 1.34 4.62
C HIS A 28 -9.73 1.57 4.75
N ILE A 29 -9.03 1.65 3.60
CA ILE A 29 -7.63 2.03 3.57
C ILE A 29 -7.54 3.54 3.76
N ILE A 30 -6.65 3.98 4.63
CA ILE A 30 -6.41 5.41 4.87
C ILE A 30 -5.00 5.86 4.54
N GLU A 31 -4.06 4.93 4.35
CA GLU A 31 -2.71 5.25 3.88
C GLU A 31 -2.10 4.06 3.17
N ILE A 32 -1.33 4.33 2.13
CA ILE A 32 -0.50 3.33 1.45
C ILE A 32 0.91 3.87 1.27
N ALA A 33 1.90 3.05 1.62
CA ALA A 33 3.31 3.33 1.42
C ALA A 33 3.95 2.16 0.68
N THR A 34 4.85 2.44 -0.24
CA THR A 34 5.47 1.44 -1.10
C THR A 34 6.97 1.66 -1.21
N ILE A 35 7.74 0.56 -1.15
CA ILE A 35 9.19 0.58 -1.35
C ILE A 35 9.52 -0.60 -2.27
N VAL A 36 10.47 -0.41 -3.18
CA VAL A 36 11.03 -1.49 -3.98
C VAL A 36 12.44 -1.78 -3.51
N THR A 37 12.74 -3.05 -3.23
CA THR A 37 14.07 -3.51 -2.90
C THR A 37 14.52 -4.57 -3.91
N ASP A 38 15.84 -4.84 -3.94
CA ASP A 38 16.32 -6.05 -4.61
C ASP A 38 16.12 -7.27 -3.70
N SER A 39 16.53 -8.45 -4.17
CA SER A 39 16.37 -9.69 -3.40
C SER A 39 17.28 -9.76 -2.17
N ASP A 40 18.29 -8.89 -2.10
CA ASP A 40 19.19 -8.78 -0.94
C ASP A 40 18.74 -7.69 0.04
N LEU A 41 17.54 -7.15 -0.16
CA LEU A 41 16.90 -6.14 0.68
C LEU A 41 17.57 -4.76 0.61
N ASN A 42 18.31 -4.49 -0.45
CA ASN A 42 18.80 -3.13 -0.71
C ASN A 42 17.68 -2.29 -1.32
N THR A 43 17.44 -1.12 -0.77
CA THR A 43 16.42 -0.23 -1.29
C THR A 43 16.79 0.28 -2.67
N ILE A 44 15.94 0.01 -3.65
CA ILE A 44 16.11 0.51 -5.03
C ILE A 44 15.40 1.84 -5.17
N ALA A 45 14.18 1.95 -4.67
CA ALA A 45 13.39 3.18 -4.75
C ALA A 45 12.34 3.23 -3.65
N GLU A 46 12.09 4.44 -3.16
CA GLU A 46 11.01 4.70 -2.22
C GLU A 46 9.85 5.31 -3.00
N GLY A 47 8.68 4.70 -2.89
CA GLY A 47 7.49 5.16 -3.58
C GLY A 47 6.74 6.24 -2.81
N PRO A 48 5.62 6.67 -3.36
CA PRO A 48 4.81 7.67 -2.69
C PRO A 48 4.20 7.13 -1.41
N VAL A 49 4.10 7.99 -0.40
CA VAL A 49 3.32 7.75 0.82
C VAL A 49 2.05 8.56 0.67
N LEU A 50 0.91 7.89 0.55
CA LEU A 50 -0.33 8.53 0.14
C LEU A 50 -1.40 8.35 1.21
N ALA A 51 -1.87 9.47 1.78
CA ALA A 51 -3.05 9.48 2.63
C ALA A 51 -4.27 9.51 1.72
N ILE A 52 -5.21 8.60 1.96
CA ILE A 52 -6.42 8.45 1.15
C ILE A 52 -7.57 9.11 1.88
N HIS A 53 -8.28 10.02 1.20
CA HIS A 53 -9.39 10.73 1.81
C HIS A 53 -10.51 9.77 2.21
N GLN A 54 -11.02 9.95 3.43
CA GLN A 54 -12.21 9.28 3.93
C GLN A 54 -13.10 10.32 4.62
N SER A 55 -14.40 10.09 4.58
CA SER A 55 -15.35 11.00 5.18
C SER A 55 -15.24 11.05 6.70
N GLN A 56 -15.73 12.13 7.31
CA GLN A 56 -15.80 12.24 8.76
C GLN A 56 -16.62 11.11 9.37
N GLU A 57 -17.68 10.67 8.68
CA GLU A 57 -18.51 9.56 9.11
C GLU A 57 -17.70 8.26 9.24
N ILE A 58 -16.88 7.94 8.24
CA ILE A 58 -16.03 6.76 8.26
C ILE A 58 -15.00 6.86 9.39
N LEU A 59 -14.35 8.01 9.52
CA LEU A 59 -13.34 8.21 10.55
C LEU A 59 -13.93 8.16 11.96
N SER A 60 -15.15 8.64 12.13
CA SER A 60 -15.85 8.60 13.42
C SER A 60 -16.24 7.18 13.82
N GLY A 61 -16.32 6.27 12.87
CA GLY A 61 -16.64 4.86 13.13
C GLY A 61 -15.46 4.02 13.60
N MET A 62 -14.25 4.57 13.63
CA MET A 62 -13.07 3.84 14.11
C MET A 62 -13.21 3.52 15.60
N ASP A 63 -12.69 2.35 16.01
CA ASP A 63 -12.64 1.99 17.41
C ASP A 63 -11.68 2.91 18.18
N GLU A 64 -11.65 2.74 19.51
CA GLU A 64 -10.82 3.60 20.37
C GLU A 64 -9.33 3.47 20.05
N TRP A 65 -8.86 2.25 19.81
CA TRP A 65 -7.45 2.01 19.49
C TRP A 65 -7.04 2.72 18.20
N ASN A 66 -7.83 2.55 17.13
CA ASN A 66 -7.52 3.17 15.84
C ASN A 66 -7.65 4.68 15.90
N THR A 67 -8.66 5.20 16.59
CA THR A 67 -8.84 6.64 16.77
C THR A 67 -7.63 7.26 17.45
N THR A 68 -7.16 6.63 18.53
CA THR A 68 -6.01 7.11 19.29
C THR A 68 -4.72 6.98 18.50
N HIS A 69 -4.48 5.81 17.91
CA HIS A 69 -3.24 5.51 17.17
C HIS A 69 -3.07 6.42 15.96
N HIS A 70 -4.10 6.53 15.12
CA HIS A 70 -4.03 7.35 13.91
C HIS A 70 -4.07 8.85 14.23
N GLY A 71 -4.77 9.23 15.28
CA GLY A 71 -4.76 10.61 15.75
C GLY A 71 -3.39 11.05 16.24
N SER A 72 -2.74 10.21 17.05
CA SER A 72 -1.41 10.50 17.62
C SER A 72 -0.33 10.62 16.55
N SER A 73 -0.41 9.83 15.48
CA SER A 73 0.55 9.88 14.38
C SER A 73 0.30 11.04 13.41
N GLY A 74 -0.81 11.73 13.54
CA GLY A 74 -1.21 12.81 12.62
C GLY A 74 -1.88 12.29 11.35
N LEU A 75 -2.05 10.98 11.20
CA LEU A 75 -2.63 10.39 9.99
C LEU A 75 -4.08 10.81 9.79
N THR A 76 -4.89 10.85 10.86
CA THR A 76 -6.29 11.23 10.75
C THR A 76 -6.44 12.62 10.11
N ASP A 77 -5.61 13.58 10.52
CA ASP A 77 -5.64 14.92 9.93
C ASP A 77 -5.21 14.91 8.47
N ARG A 78 -4.18 14.14 8.12
CA ARG A 78 -3.73 14.01 6.73
C ARG A 78 -4.80 13.39 5.84
N VAL A 79 -5.55 12.41 6.36
CA VAL A 79 -6.66 11.78 5.64
C VAL A 79 -7.78 12.78 5.38
N LYS A 80 -8.16 13.56 6.39
CA LYS A 80 -9.19 14.59 6.25
C LYS A 80 -8.83 15.63 5.20
N GLN A 81 -7.57 16.01 5.11
CA GLN A 81 -7.08 17.03 4.18
C GLN A 81 -6.75 16.50 2.80
N SER A 82 -6.66 15.18 2.64
CA SER A 82 -6.29 14.56 1.38
C SER A 82 -7.37 14.75 0.33
N LEU A 83 -6.94 14.92 -0.92
CA LEU A 83 -7.81 14.96 -2.09
C LEU A 83 -7.69 13.69 -2.93
N ILE A 84 -6.98 12.67 -2.40
CA ILE A 84 -6.68 11.43 -3.11
C ILE A 84 -7.71 10.37 -2.74
N ALA A 85 -8.41 9.82 -3.75
CA ALA A 85 -9.31 8.69 -3.58
C ALA A 85 -8.54 7.36 -3.71
N ASP A 86 -9.17 6.24 -3.36
CA ASP A 86 -8.58 4.91 -3.48
C ASP A 86 -7.99 4.68 -4.87
N ARG A 87 -8.76 5.01 -5.92
CA ARG A 87 -8.30 4.79 -7.28
C ARG A 87 -7.10 5.66 -7.64
N ASP A 88 -7.07 6.90 -7.17
CA ASP A 88 -5.92 7.78 -7.42
C ASP A 88 -4.67 7.21 -6.78
N ALA A 89 -4.78 6.74 -5.54
CA ALA A 89 -3.66 6.13 -4.82
C ALA A 89 -3.19 4.86 -5.52
N GLU A 90 -4.12 4.03 -6.00
CA GLU A 90 -3.80 2.82 -6.76
C GLU A 90 -3.01 3.16 -8.03
N GLN A 91 -3.48 4.13 -8.81
CA GLN A 91 -2.82 4.49 -10.06
C GLN A 91 -1.45 5.12 -9.84
N LEU A 92 -1.30 5.97 -8.82
CA LEU A 92 -0.01 6.56 -8.48
C LEU A 92 1.00 5.50 -8.04
N THR A 93 0.54 4.52 -7.27
CA THR A 93 1.38 3.42 -6.82
C THR A 93 1.80 2.53 -8.00
N LEU A 94 0.86 2.20 -8.90
CA LEU A 94 1.16 1.43 -10.12
C LEU A 94 2.16 2.16 -11.01
N GLU A 95 1.98 3.46 -11.19
CA GLU A 95 2.89 4.28 -12.00
C GLU A 95 4.31 4.22 -11.45
N PHE A 96 4.46 4.25 -10.12
CA PHE A 96 5.75 4.07 -9.47
C PHE A 96 6.32 2.67 -9.72
N LEU A 97 5.52 1.62 -9.48
CA LEU A 97 5.97 0.24 -9.59
C LEU A 97 6.40 -0.15 -11.01
N ARG A 98 5.70 0.36 -12.02
CA ARG A 98 6.02 0.04 -13.42
C ARG A 98 7.44 0.42 -13.83
N GLN A 99 8.06 1.34 -13.12
CA GLN A 99 9.43 1.76 -13.38
C GLN A 99 10.47 0.76 -12.87
N TYR A 100 10.11 -0.08 -11.90
CA TYR A 100 11.09 -0.89 -11.16
C TYR A 100 10.79 -2.38 -11.17
N VAL A 101 9.56 -2.80 -11.43
CA VAL A 101 9.18 -4.21 -11.41
C VAL A 101 8.26 -4.53 -12.58
N PRO A 102 8.47 -5.70 -13.25
CA PRO A 102 7.55 -6.16 -14.30
C PRO A 102 6.24 -6.66 -13.69
N GLU A 103 5.17 -6.59 -14.49
CA GLU A 103 3.86 -7.08 -14.07
C GLU A 103 3.90 -8.58 -13.76
N GLY A 104 3.30 -8.95 -12.64
CA GLY A 104 3.05 -10.34 -12.28
C GLY A 104 4.25 -11.12 -11.77
N THR A 105 5.41 -10.49 -11.60
CA THR A 105 6.64 -11.22 -11.24
C THR A 105 7.05 -11.05 -9.77
N SER A 106 6.83 -9.89 -9.19
CA SER A 106 7.31 -9.58 -7.84
C SER A 106 6.23 -9.84 -6.79
N PRO A 107 6.58 -10.56 -5.69
CA PRO A 107 5.64 -10.76 -4.59
C PRO A 107 5.45 -9.49 -3.78
N ILE A 108 4.32 -9.41 -3.08
CA ILE A 108 4.11 -8.38 -2.08
C ILE A 108 4.76 -8.83 -0.78
N CYS A 109 5.58 -7.96 -0.20
CA CYS A 109 6.27 -8.22 1.06
C CYS A 109 5.76 -7.25 2.12
N GLY A 110 5.70 -7.69 3.37
CA GLY A 110 5.33 -6.83 4.48
C GLY A 110 5.02 -7.62 5.75
N ASN A 111 4.83 -6.90 6.84
CA ASN A 111 4.44 -7.48 8.11
C ASN A 111 2.93 -7.75 8.10
N SER A 112 2.53 -8.99 8.35
CA SER A 112 1.13 -9.43 8.28
C SER A 112 0.48 -9.10 6.93
N ILE A 113 1.24 -9.29 5.87
CA ILE A 113 0.86 -8.82 4.52
C ILE A 113 -0.42 -9.48 4.00
N GLY A 114 -0.78 -10.64 4.49
CA GLY A 114 -2.04 -11.29 4.11
C GLY A 114 -3.26 -10.44 4.45
N GLN A 115 -3.20 -9.72 5.57
CA GLN A 115 -4.26 -8.80 5.97
C GLN A 115 -4.34 -7.61 5.01
N ASP A 116 -3.19 -7.01 4.70
CA ASP A 116 -3.12 -5.90 3.75
C ASP A 116 -3.62 -6.33 2.38
N ARG A 117 -3.27 -7.53 1.94
CA ARG A 117 -3.68 -8.05 0.64
C ARG A 117 -5.20 -8.19 0.52
N ARG A 118 -5.90 -8.53 1.60
CA ARG A 118 -7.36 -8.59 1.62
C ARG A 118 -7.98 -7.22 1.30
N PHE A 119 -7.41 -6.15 1.86
CA PHE A 119 -7.84 -4.79 1.55
C PHE A 119 -7.52 -4.40 0.11
N LEU A 120 -6.36 -4.79 -0.40
CA LEU A 120 -5.98 -4.51 -1.79
C LEU A 120 -6.94 -5.17 -2.78
N VAL A 121 -7.33 -6.41 -2.53
CA VAL A 121 -8.28 -7.13 -3.40
C VAL A 121 -9.59 -6.34 -3.51
N LYS A 122 -10.06 -5.78 -2.41
CA LYS A 122 -11.32 -5.04 -2.39
C LYS A 122 -11.21 -3.64 -2.98
N TYR A 123 -10.19 -2.88 -2.59
CA TYR A 123 -10.11 -1.45 -2.90
C TYR A 123 -9.14 -1.10 -4.01
N MET A 124 -8.16 -1.94 -4.26
CA MET A 124 -7.12 -1.70 -5.27
C MET A 124 -6.83 -2.98 -6.06
N PRO A 125 -7.86 -3.54 -6.73
CA PRO A 125 -7.70 -4.84 -7.40
C PRO A 125 -6.68 -4.82 -8.53
N GLU A 126 -6.49 -3.70 -9.22
CA GLU A 126 -5.52 -3.58 -10.30
C GLU A 126 -4.10 -3.64 -9.76
N LEU A 127 -3.85 -2.97 -8.63
CA LEU A 127 -2.56 -3.03 -7.95
C LEU A 127 -2.29 -4.44 -7.44
N GLU A 128 -3.27 -5.07 -6.81
CA GLU A 128 -3.14 -6.44 -6.30
C GLU A 128 -2.79 -7.41 -7.44
N ALA A 129 -3.46 -7.29 -8.59
CA ALA A 129 -3.22 -8.14 -9.75
C ALA A 129 -1.86 -7.89 -10.42
N TYR A 130 -1.29 -6.71 -10.23
CA TYR A 130 0.04 -6.39 -10.76
C TYR A 130 1.15 -7.16 -10.07
N CYS A 131 0.93 -7.56 -8.82
CA CYS A 131 1.91 -8.30 -8.03
C CYS A 131 1.76 -9.80 -8.27
N HIS A 132 2.85 -10.54 -8.03
CA HIS A 132 2.78 -12.00 -8.08
C HIS A 132 1.77 -12.50 -7.02
N TYR A 133 1.10 -13.62 -7.29
CA TYR A 133 0.08 -14.13 -6.37
C TYR A 133 0.64 -14.56 -4.99
N ARG A 134 1.93 -14.84 -4.92
CA ARG A 134 2.59 -15.18 -3.65
C ARG A 134 2.92 -13.93 -2.86
N SER A 135 2.90 -14.07 -1.53
CA SER A 135 3.27 -13.01 -0.61
C SER A 135 4.42 -13.47 0.28
N ILE A 136 5.21 -12.50 0.75
CA ILE A 136 6.30 -12.76 1.71
C ILE A 136 5.99 -11.97 2.97
N ASP A 137 5.69 -12.69 4.05
CA ASP A 137 5.41 -12.09 5.36
C ASP A 137 6.71 -11.97 6.17
#